data_c37b4d289c45a5b252052e82c54d209b
#
_entry.id   c37b4d289c45a5b252052e82c54d209b
#
_cell.length_a   1.000
_cell.length_b   1.000
_cell.length_c   1.000
_cell.angle_alpha   90.00
_cell.angle_beta   90.00
_cell.angle_gamma   90.00
#
_symmetry.space_group_name_H-M   'P 1'
#
loop_
_entity.id
_entity.type
_entity.pdbx_description
1 polymer ?
#
loop_
_entity_poly.entity_id
_entity_poly.type
_entity_poly.pdbx_seq_one_letter_code
_entity_poly.pdbx_strand_id
1 'polypeptide(L)'
;MRVAYALATTIIVFGTLATSGCDIGKLTVNTTSKVLERGQPSLQMEGDYEMARQAIPGALKTVESFWIVSPDNPRLTKILTEGYCQYGTAFVEDDWEVAKFKKDIEQIEYHNTRASHIFTRCLNYSLKTLGGRWQKEIFADDQNVVTKLIQDTGSGKRFPLLFAAQALGSLINHNLTRIEMIAYLPTVEAMLNRVVEMDTKNGPPKNKAHAALPYVALGMIYTARGKSLGGDPDKGKAMFEQALKLTDNKFLLARTLMAYRVGLANNDRKFFHDQLKIVLETSPSVWPEQRLANEVAHRRARRYLSHEKDLFQ
;
A
#
# COMPACT_ATOMS: atom_id res chain seq x y z
N MET A 1 -61.17 23.61 30.81
CA MET A 1 -60.87 22.54 29.83
C MET A 1 -59.92 22.98 28.70
N ARG A 2 -59.97 24.21 28.18
CA ARG A 2 -59.04 24.61 27.02
C ARG A 2 -57.55 24.75 27.38
N VAL A 3 -57.20 25.04 28.64
CA VAL A 3 -55.76 25.19 29.04
C VAL A 3 -55.09 23.84 29.26
N ALA A 4 -55.80 22.80 29.64
CA ALA A 4 -55.23 21.45 29.83
C ALA A 4 -54.84 20.79 28.49
N TYR A 5 -55.57 21.06 27.39
CA TYR A 5 -55.26 20.53 26.08
C TYR A 5 -54.02 21.20 25.44
N ALA A 6 -53.80 22.51 25.70
CA ALA A 6 -52.63 23.23 25.20
C ALA A 6 -51.31 22.71 25.81
N LEU A 7 -51.31 22.40 27.12
CA LEU A 7 -50.13 21.84 27.81
C LEU A 7 -49.83 20.41 27.36
N ALA A 8 -50.84 19.57 27.14
CA ALA A 8 -50.63 18.19 26.67
C ALA A 8 -50.10 18.15 25.25
N THR A 9 -50.54 19.05 24.36
CA THR A 9 -50.06 19.14 22.95
C THR A 9 -48.61 19.63 22.90
N THR A 10 -48.21 20.57 23.75
CA THR A 10 -46.84 21.09 23.80
C THR A 10 -45.84 20.03 24.29
N ILE A 11 -46.22 19.21 25.27
CA ILE A 11 -45.38 18.11 25.78
C ILE A 11 -45.20 17.01 24.72
N ILE A 12 -46.21 16.67 23.93
CA ILE A 12 -46.14 15.66 22.87
C ILE A 12 -45.24 16.14 21.72
N VAL A 13 -45.31 17.42 21.35
CA VAL A 13 -44.45 17.97 20.28
C VAL A 13 -42.96 18.03 20.71
N PHE A 14 -42.67 18.32 21.98
CA PHE A 14 -41.29 18.27 22.51
C PHE A 14 -40.76 16.84 22.67
N GLY A 15 -41.65 15.88 23.02
CA GLY A 15 -41.25 14.47 23.16
C GLY A 15 -40.93 13.78 21.86
N THR A 16 -41.48 14.19 20.71
CA THR A 16 -41.20 13.60 19.40
C THR A 16 -39.94 14.16 18.71
N LEU A 17 -39.43 15.30 19.15
CA LEU A 17 -38.16 15.87 18.67
C LEU A 17 -36.91 15.23 19.33
N ALA A 18 -37.11 14.50 20.45
CA ALA A 18 -36.00 13.87 21.17
C ALA A 18 -35.60 12.47 20.65
N THR A 19 -36.29 11.90 19.65
CA THR A 19 -36.04 10.53 19.17
C THR A 19 -35.22 10.44 17.86
N SER A 20 -34.90 11.55 17.25
CA SER A 20 -33.84 11.58 16.19
C SER A 20 -32.50 11.80 16.87
N GLY A 21 -32.04 10.85 17.67
CA GLY A 21 -30.71 10.84 18.24
C GLY A 21 -29.70 10.74 17.11
N CYS A 22 -29.28 11.89 16.57
CA CYS A 22 -28.05 11.95 15.80
C CYS A 22 -26.95 11.27 16.63
N ASP A 23 -26.37 10.19 16.15
CA ASP A 23 -25.24 9.55 16.80
C ASP A 23 -24.07 10.57 16.84
N ILE A 24 -23.96 11.29 17.94
CA ILE A 24 -22.97 12.35 18.16
C ILE A 24 -21.58 11.76 17.97
N GLY A 25 -21.39 10.48 18.35
CA GLY A 25 -20.12 9.77 18.12
C GLY A 25 -19.77 9.68 16.64
N LYS A 26 -20.72 9.26 15.80
CA LYS A 26 -20.52 9.22 14.32
C LYS A 26 -20.28 10.61 13.72
N LEU A 27 -21.02 11.62 14.19
CA LEU A 27 -20.85 12.99 13.72
C LEU A 27 -19.42 13.50 14.04
N THR A 28 -18.97 13.29 15.27
CA THR A 28 -17.63 13.66 15.73
C THR A 28 -16.57 12.94 14.90
N VAL A 29 -16.67 11.62 14.74
CA VAL A 29 -15.74 10.81 13.94
C VAL A 29 -15.71 11.27 12.50
N ASN A 30 -16.86 11.54 11.87
CA ASN A 30 -16.94 12.00 10.49
C ASN A 30 -16.31 13.39 10.29
N THR A 31 -16.37 14.25 11.30
CA THR A 31 -15.71 15.56 11.26
C THR A 31 -14.20 15.40 11.48
N THR A 32 -13.78 14.62 12.47
CA THR A 32 -12.38 14.34 12.77
C THR A 32 -11.68 13.64 11.61
N SER A 33 -12.36 12.75 10.87
CA SER A 33 -11.79 12.05 9.72
C SER A 33 -11.28 13.00 8.61
N LYS A 34 -11.89 14.19 8.48
CA LYS A 34 -11.40 15.22 7.53
C LYS A 34 -10.06 15.81 7.98
N VAL A 35 -9.88 16.00 9.28
CA VAL A 35 -8.62 16.51 9.86
C VAL A 35 -7.53 15.46 9.70
N LEU A 36 -7.83 14.20 10.02
CA LEU A 36 -6.90 13.08 9.88
C LEU A 36 -6.43 12.89 8.43
N GLU A 37 -7.36 12.95 7.45
CA GLU A 37 -7.00 12.85 6.02
C GLU A 37 -6.07 13.99 5.58
N ARG A 38 -6.33 15.22 6.05
CA ARG A 38 -5.48 16.38 5.74
C ARG A 38 -4.12 16.33 6.44
N GLY A 39 -4.04 15.72 7.62
CA GLY A 39 -2.80 15.56 8.38
C GLY A 39 -1.93 14.39 7.93
N GLN A 40 -2.45 13.45 7.14
CA GLN A 40 -1.73 12.27 6.68
C GLN A 40 -0.36 12.58 6.02
N PRO A 41 -0.20 13.64 5.22
CA PRO A 41 1.09 13.97 4.63
C PRO A 41 2.23 14.18 5.64
N SER A 42 1.93 14.58 6.89
CA SER A 42 2.95 14.78 7.91
C SER A 42 3.80 13.52 8.17
N LEU A 43 3.19 12.34 8.08
CA LEU A 43 3.89 11.07 8.23
C LEU A 43 4.76 10.72 7.02
N GLN A 44 4.33 11.10 5.82
CA GLN A 44 5.09 10.87 4.58
C GLN A 44 6.29 11.82 4.46
N MET A 45 6.21 13.01 5.10
CA MET A 45 7.26 14.02 5.15
C MET A 45 8.26 13.80 6.27
N GLU A 46 8.03 12.81 7.18
CA GLU A 46 8.92 12.56 8.31
C GLU A 46 10.30 12.10 7.83
N GLY A 47 11.32 12.74 8.36
CA GLY A 47 12.73 12.44 8.05
C GLY A 47 13.41 11.54 9.08
N ASP A 48 12.82 11.39 10.25
CA ASP A 48 13.30 10.47 11.26
C ASP A 48 12.60 9.12 11.10
N TYR A 49 13.32 8.16 10.51
CA TYR A 49 12.83 6.80 10.28
C TYR A 49 12.34 6.11 11.56
N GLU A 50 13.06 6.27 12.67
CA GLU A 50 12.70 5.61 13.94
C GLU A 50 11.48 6.27 14.60
N MET A 51 11.35 7.59 14.52
CA MET A 51 10.13 8.29 14.94
C MET A 51 8.92 7.81 14.13
N ALA A 52 9.03 7.76 12.79
CA ALA A 52 7.95 7.25 11.94
C ALA A 52 7.59 5.80 12.27
N ARG A 53 8.60 4.95 12.46
CA ARG A 53 8.43 3.53 12.82
C ARG A 53 7.63 3.32 14.10
N GLN A 54 7.87 4.17 15.11
CA GLN A 54 7.19 4.10 16.41
C GLN A 54 5.81 4.75 16.39
N ALA A 55 5.65 5.88 15.69
CA ALA A 55 4.42 6.66 15.69
C ALA A 55 3.29 6.05 14.82
N ILE A 56 3.64 5.52 13.63
CA ILE A 56 2.65 5.06 12.65
C ILE A 56 1.75 3.93 13.17
N PRO A 57 2.23 2.89 13.87
CA PRO A 57 1.34 1.84 14.39
C PRO A 57 0.29 2.37 15.36
N GLY A 58 0.68 3.25 16.27
CA GLY A 58 -0.24 3.91 17.21
C GLY A 58 -1.29 4.76 16.49
N ALA A 59 -0.85 5.55 15.51
CA ALA A 59 -1.75 6.35 14.68
C ALA A 59 -2.76 5.48 13.92
N LEU A 60 -2.33 4.37 13.30
CA LEU A 60 -3.21 3.43 12.60
C LEU A 60 -4.23 2.80 13.56
N LYS A 61 -3.84 2.42 14.78
CA LYS A 61 -4.76 1.87 15.78
C LYS A 61 -5.79 2.91 16.24
N THR A 62 -5.38 4.17 16.36
CA THR A 62 -6.32 5.27 16.66
C THR A 62 -7.34 5.45 15.53
N VAL A 63 -6.90 5.43 14.26
CA VAL A 63 -7.80 5.52 13.10
C VAL A 63 -8.74 4.30 13.04
N GLU A 64 -8.26 3.09 13.37
CA GLU A 64 -9.13 1.89 13.49
C GLU A 64 -10.21 2.07 14.55
N SER A 65 -9.89 2.67 15.69
CA SER A 65 -10.90 2.94 16.74
C SER A 65 -12.00 3.85 16.22
N PHE A 66 -11.67 4.90 15.48
CA PHE A 66 -12.66 5.75 14.81
C PHE A 66 -13.46 5.00 13.73
N TRP A 67 -12.79 4.13 12.98
CA TRP A 67 -13.43 3.33 11.95
C TRP A 67 -14.47 2.34 12.54
N ILE A 68 -14.23 1.77 13.72
CA ILE A 68 -15.19 0.92 14.42
C ILE A 68 -16.49 1.69 14.73
N VAL A 69 -16.40 2.97 15.09
CA VAL A 69 -17.56 3.83 15.35
C VAL A 69 -18.28 4.20 14.05
N SER A 70 -17.55 4.39 12.95
CA SER A 70 -18.10 4.78 11.64
C SER A 70 -17.47 3.94 10.50
N PRO A 71 -17.85 2.65 10.38
CA PRO A 71 -17.18 1.71 9.47
C PRO A 71 -17.42 1.99 7.98
N ASP A 72 -18.40 2.82 7.67
CA ASP A 72 -18.70 3.24 6.29
C ASP A 72 -18.07 4.59 5.91
N ASN A 73 -17.27 5.18 6.81
CA ASN A 73 -16.54 6.40 6.50
C ASN A 73 -15.42 6.13 5.48
N PRO A 74 -15.52 6.68 4.24
CA PRO A 74 -14.56 6.37 3.19
C PRO A 74 -13.17 6.96 3.44
N ARG A 75 -13.07 8.06 4.23
CA ARG A 75 -11.78 8.68 4.56
C ARG A 75 -10.99 7.79 5.51
N LEU A 76 -11.63 7.29 6.57
CA LEU A 76 -10.98 6.37 7.50
C LEU A 76 -10.53 5.09 6.80
N THR A 77 -11.40 4.51 5.97
CA THR A 77 -11.05 3.30 5.20
C THR A 77 -9.88 3.57 4.26
N LYS A 78 -9.83 4.73 3.60
CA LYS A 78 -8.70 5.13 2.72
C LYS A 78 -7.39 5.27 3.52
N ILE A 79 -7.41 5.95 4.68
CA ILE A 79 -6.24 6.13 5.54
C ILE A 79 -5.71 4.76 6.00
N LEU A 80 -6.60 3.86 6.44
CA LEU A 80 -6.22 2.52 6.90
C LEU A 80 -5.68 1.66 5.76
N THR A 81 -6.29 1.73 4.57
CA THR A 81 -5.80 1.03 3.38
C THR A 81 -4.36 1.43 3.08
N GLU A 82 -4.12 2.71 2.85
CA GLU A 82 -2.81 3.23 2.49
C GLU A 82 -1.80 3.04 3.63
N GLY A 83 -2.21 3.38 4.85
CA GLY A 83 -1.33 3.34 6.02
C GLY A 83 -0.84 1.93 6.34
N TYR A 84 -1.70 0.90 6.31
CA TYR A 84 -1.25 -0.47 6.55
C TYR A 84 -0.35 -0.99 5.44
N CYS A 85 -0.65 -0.71 4.17
CA CYS A 85 0.23 -1.10 3.07
C CYS A 85 1.60 -0.42 3.16
N GLN A 86 1.64 0.90 3.39
CA GLN A 86 2.89 1.65 3.51
C GLN A 86 3.70 1.21 4.73
N TYR A 87 3.05 1.00 5.90
CA TYR A 87 3.70 0.50 7.09
C TYR A 87 4.30 -0.90 6.88
N GLY A 88 3.56 -1.79 6.23
CA GLY A 88 4.05 -3.12 5.87
C GLY A 88 5.33 -3.04 5.05
N THR A 89 5.29 -2.26 3.97
CA THR A 89 6.42 -2.13 3.03
C THR A 89 7.62 -1.39 3.62
N ALA A 90 7.39 -0.31 4.37
CA ALA A 90 8.48 0.52 4.86
C ALA A 90 9.22 -0.07 6.07
N PHE A 91 8.51 -0.78 6.95
CA PHE A 91 9.07 -1.20 8.24
C PHE A 91 9.05 -2.72 8.42
N VAL A 92 7.93 -3.40 8.15
CA VAL A 92 7.83 -4.85 8.39
C VAL A 92 8.65 -5.64 7.38
N GLU A 93 8.59 -5.27 6.09
CA GLU A 93 9.45 -5.85 5.06
C GLU A 93 10.92 -5.46 5.23
N ASP A 94 11.22 -4.27 5.78
CA ASP A 94 12.60 -3.87 6.09
C ASP A 94 13.21 -4.76 7.16
N ASP A 95 12.46 -5.06 8.24
CA ASP A 95 12.88 -5.98 9.30
C ASP A 95 13.07 -7.41 8.75
N TRP A 96 12.15 -7.87 7.91
CA TRP A 96 12.24 -9.16 7.25
C TRP A 96 13.48 -9.26 6.34
N GLU A 97 13.80 -8.22 5.57
CA GLU A 97 15.02 -8.18 4.79
C GLU A 97 16.28 -8.24 5.66
N VAL A 98 16.30 -7.51 6.79
CA VAL A 98 17.41 -7.57 7.76
C VAL A 98 17.60 -9.01 8.26
N ALA A 99 16.52 -9.70 8.62
CA ALA A 99 16.58 -11.10 9.05
C ALA A 99 17.12 -12.02 7.94
N LYS A 100 16.69 -11.82 6.69
CA LYS A 100 17.19 -12.58 5.54
C LYS A 100 18.69 -12.42 5.31
N PHE A 101 19.21 -11.18 5.37
CA PHE A 101 20.64 -10.94 5.21
C PHE A 101 21.46 -11.53 6.36
N LYS A 102 20.89 -11.60 7.56
CA LYS A 102 21.49 -12.28 8.72
C LYS A 102 21.32 -13.82 8.69
N LYS A 103 20.52 -14.35 7.77
CA LYS A 103 20.14 -15.78 7.68
C LYS A 103 19.49 -16.29 8.97
N ASP A 104 18.76 -15.43 9.69
CA ASP A 104 18.05 -15.72 10.92
C ASP A 104 16.67 -16.28 10.61
N ILE A 105 16.55 -17.61 10.59
CA ILE A 105 15.33 -18.32 10.17
C ILE A 105 14.15 -18.00 11.08
N GLU A 106 14.37 -17.91 12.39
CA GLU A 106 13.29 -17.62 13.36
C GLU A 106 12.72 -16.22 13.11
N GLN A 107 13.58 -15.22 12.93
CA GLN A 107 13.14 -13.85 12.63
C GLN A 107 12.51 -13.72 11.23
N ILE A 108 12.97 -14.48 10.24
CA ILE A 108 12.33 -14.54 8.92
C ILE A 108 10.88 -15.01 9.05
N GLU A 109 10.63 -16.13 9.77
CA GLU A 109 9.28 -16.68 9.97
C GLU A 109 8.40 -15.75 10.80
N TYR A 110 8.95 -15.16 11.87
CA TYR A 110 8.25 -14.13 12.65
C TYR A 110 7.78 -12.96 11.79
N HIS A 111 8.69 -12.41 10.97
CA HIS A 111 8.35 -11.27 10.11
C HIS A 111 7.45 -11.65 8.94
N ASN A 112 7.52 -12.86 8.38
CA ASN A 112 6.55 -13.36 7.40
C ASN A 112 5.13 -13.39 7.98
N THR A 113 4.98 -13.89 9.19
CA THR A 113 3.68 -13.92 9.89
C THR A 113 3.18 -12.51 10.15
N ARG A 114 4.04 -11.63 10.65
CA ARG A 114 3.72 -10.23 10.92
C ARG A 114 3.32 -9.47 9.65
N ALA A 115 4.07 -9.66 8.56
CA ALA A 115 3.76 -9.07 7.26
C ALA A 115 2.40 -9.56 6.75
N SER A 116 2.12 -10.87 6.86
CA SER A 116 0.82 -11.44 6.48
C SER A 116 -0.33 -10.78 7.24
N HIS A 117 -0.20 -10.54 8.54
CA HIS A 117 -1.22 -9.84 9.33
C HIS A 117 -1.43 -8.39 8.88
N ILE A 118 -0.36 -7.66 8.57
CA ILE A 118 -0.43 -6.25 8.16
C ILE A 118 -1.02 -6.12 6.75
N PHE A 119 -0.54 -6.91 5.78
CA PHE A 119 -1.05 -6.85 4.42
C PHE A 119 -2.48 -7.40 4.29
N THR A 120 -2.89 -8.36 5.14
CA THR A 120 -4.30 -8.76 5.22
C THR A 120 -5.21 -7.61 5.65
N ARG A 121 -4.78 -6.76 6.59
CA ARG A 121 -5.56 -5.55 6.93
C ARG A 121 -5.66 -4.58 5.75
N CYS A 122 -4.55 -4.29 5.06
CA CYS A 122 -4.57 -3.47 3.86
C CYS A 122 -5.53 -4.05 2.81
N LEU A 123 -5.46 -5.37 2.54
CA LEU A 123 -6.32 -6.04 1.58
C LEU A 123 -7.80 -5.93 1.96
N ASN A 124 -8.14 -6.20 3.22
CA ASN A 124 -9.52 -6.15 3.70
C ASN A 124 -10.13 -4.74 3.57
N TYR A 125 -9.40 -3.68 3.92
CA TYR A 125 -9.86 -2.30 3.74
C TYR A 125 -9.98 -1.94 2.25
N SER A 126 -9.06 -2.41 1.41
CA SER A 126 -9.13 -2.24 -0.03
C SER A 126 -10.37 -2.92 -0.63
N LEU A 127 -10.60 -4.19 -0.27
CA LEU A 127 -11.75 -4.97 -0.75
C LEU A 127 -13.09 -4.38 -0.27
N LYS A 128 -13.15 -3.88 0.97
CA LYS A 128 -14.33 -3.15 1.46
C LYS A 128 -14.64 -1.94 0.58
N THR A 129 -13.62 -1.19 0.19
CA THR A 129 -13.78 0.00 -0.66
C THR A 129 -14.13 -0.38 -2.12
N LEU A 130 -13.61 -1.49 -2.62
CA LEU A 130 -13.97 -2.05 -3.93
C LEU A 130 -15.43 -2.50 -3.96
N GLY A 131 -15.94 -3.05 -2.86
CA GLY A 131 -17.34 -3.41 -2.66
C GLY A 131 -17.61 -4.90 -2.55
N GLY A 132 -18.87 -5.26 -2.23
CA GLY A 132 -19.26 -6.61 -1.88
C GLY A 132 -19.01 -7.68 -2.97
N ARG A 133 -19.07 -7.31 -4.25
CA ARG A 133 -18.70 -8.20 -5.35
C ARG A 133 -17.23 -8.62 -5.27
N TRP A 134 -16.32 -7.66 -5.02
CA TRP A 134 -14.89 -7.91 -4.85
C TRP A 134 -14.58 -8.81 -3.65
N GLN A 135 -15.27 -8.60 -2.51
CA GLN A 135 -15.09 -9.43 -1.32
C GLN A 135 -15.48 -10.90 -1.54
N LYS A 136 -16.41 -11.17 -2.47
CA LYS A 136 -16.92 -12.52 -2.76
C LYS A 136 -16.14 -13.20 -3.88
N GLU A 137 -15.75 -12.48 -4.92
CA GLU A 137 -15.31 -13.04 -6.20
C GLU A 137 -13.79 -13.01 -6.42
N ILE A 138 -13.02 -12.20 -5.67
CA ILE A 138 -11.57 -12.07 -5.91
C ILE A 138 -10.80 -13.40 -5.76
N PHE A 139 -11.30 -14.31 -4.93
CA PHE A 139 -10.73 -15.62 -4.68
C PHE A 139 -11.58 -16.76 -5.28
N ALA A 140 -12.41 -16.47 -6.30
CA ALA A 140 -13.17 -17.51 -6.99
C ALA A 140 -12.25 -18.47 -7.74
N ASP A 141 -12.58 -19.75 -7.74
CA ASP A 141 -11.83 -20.78 -8.47
C ASP A 141 -11.91 -20.58 -9.98
N ASP A 142 -13.03 -20.04 -10.48
CA ASP A 142 -13.21 -19.71 -11.90
C ASP A 142 -12.48 -18.39 -12.25
N GLN A 143 -11.38 -18.52 -12.96
CA GLN A 143 -10.57 -17.38 -13.42
C GLN A 143 -11.32 -16.42 -14.35
N ASN A 144 -12.38 -16.87 -15.04
CA ASN A 144 -13.20 -15.98 -15.85
C ASN A 144 -13.99 -15.00 -15.00
N VAL A 145 -14.46 -15.44 -13.81
CA VAL A 145 -15.12 -14.58 -12.82
C VAL A 145 -14.16 -13.49 -12.35
N VAL A 146 -12.94 -13.85 -11.99
CA VAL A 146 -11.91 -12.90 -11.51
C VAL A 146 -11.50 -11.93 -12.62
N THR A 147 -11.30 -12.43 -13.84
CA THR A 147 -10.94 -11.60 -14.99
C THR A 147 -12.04 -10.57 -15.28
N LYS A 148 -13.30 -11.00 -15.30
CA LYS A 148 -14.44 -10.11 -15.51
C LYS A 148 -14.59 -9.09 -14.37
N LEU A 149 -14.39 -9.50 -13.12
CA LEU A 149 -14.39 -8.62 -11.95
C LEU A 149 -13.39 -7.46 -12.12
N ILE A 150 -12.17 -7.77 -12.56
CA ILE A 150 -11.11 -6.78 -12.79
C ILE A 150 -11.48 -5.85 -13.96
N GLN A 151 -11.94 -6.41 -15.10
CA GLN A 151 -12.31 -5.64 -16.28
C GLN A 151 -13.49 -4.69 -16.03
N ASP A 152 -14.50 -5.13 -15.28
CA ASP A 152 -15.68 -4.34 -14.94
C ASP A 152 -15.36 -3.19 -13.95
N THR A 153 -14.15 -3.19 -13.33
CA THR A 153 -13.78 -2.18 -12.33
C THR A 153 -13.52 -0.84 -13.00
N GLY A 154 -14.31 0.17 -12.64
CA GLY A 154 -14.20 1.53 -13.17
C GLY A 154 -13.11 2.39 -12.51
N SER A 155 -12.75 3.49 -13.17
CA SER A 155 -11.64 4.38 -12.74
C SER A 155 -11.81 4.99 -11.35
N GLY A 156 -13.04 5.18 -10.87
CA GLY A 156 -13.31 5.62 -9.49
C GLY A 156 -12.81 4.64 -8.41
N LYS A 157 -12.47 3.39 -8.80
CA LYS A 157 -11.93 2.36 -7.92
C LYS A 157 -10.41 2.14 -8.09
N ARG A 158 -9.73 3.03 -8.82
CA ARG A 158 -8.28 2.95 -9.05
C ARG A 158 -7.46 2.80 -7.77
N PHE A 159 -7.73 3.66 -6.78
CA PHE A 159 -6.99 3.66 -5.51
C PHE A 159 -7.11 2.32 -4.76
N PRO A 160 -8.32 1.83 -4.41
CA PRO A 160 -8.42 0.56 -3.69
C PRO A 160 -7.97 -0.63 -4.54
N LEU A 161 -8.06 -0.59 -5.88
CA LEU A 161 -7.55 -1.65 -6.75
C LEU A 161 -6.03 -1.75 -6.69
N LEU A 162 -5.32 -0.62 -6.73
CA LEU A 162 -3.87 -0.55 -6.58
C LEU A 162 -3.41 -1.17 -5.25
N PHE A 163 -4.01 -0.74 -4.14
CA PHE A 163 -3.60 -1.22 -2.81
C PHE A 163 -4.02 -2.66 -2.54
N ALA A 164 -5.13 -3.14 -3.13
CA ALA A 164 -5.49 -4.55 -3.08
C ALA A 164 -4.46 -5.41 -3.83
N ALA A 165 -4.01 -4.97 -5.02
CA ALA A 165 -2.97 -5.64 -5.78
C ALA A 165 -1.63 -5.66 -5.02
N GLN A 166 -1.22 -4.52 -4.44
CA GLN A 166 0.00 -4.44 -3.63
C GLN A 166 -0.07 -5.38 -2.43
N ALA A 167 -1.17 -5.35 -1.68
CA ALA A 167 -1.34 -6.19 -0.50
C ALA A 167 -1.32 -7.69 -0.86
N LEU A 168 -2.03 -8.09 -1.91
CA LEU A 168 -2.04 -9.48 -2.36
C LEU A 168 -0.66 -9.92 -2.86
N GLY A 169 0.06 -9.06 -3.60
CA GLY A 169 1.43 -9.33 -4.04
C GLY A 169 2.40 -9.51 -2.86
N SER A 170 2.31 -8.67 -1.83
CA SER A 170 3.11 -8.82 -0.61
C SER A 170 2.71 -10.08 0.17
N LEU A 171 1.41 -10.42 0.26
CA LEU A 171 0.96 -11.68 0.87
C LEU A 171 1.56 -12.89 0.16
N ILE A 172 1.61 -12.90 -1.16
CA ILE A 172 2.27 -13.96 -1.94
C ILE A 172 3.76 -14.02 -1.58
N ASN A 173 4.46 -12.88 -1.57
CA ASN A 173 5.90 -12.81 -1.29
C ASN A 173 6.28 -13.36 0.10
N HIS A 174 5.42 -13.20 1.09
CA HIS A 174 5.63 -13.70 2.45
C HIS A 174 5.08 -15.11 2.71
N ASN A 175 4.48 -15.75 1.70
CA ASN A 175 3.88 -17.10 1.79
C ASN A 175 4.30 -17.99 0.60
N LEU A 176 5.53 -17.87 0.10
CA LEU A 176 6.02 -18.60 -1.08
C LEU A 176 6.07 -20.12 -0.91
N THR A 177 6.03 -20.64 0.31
CA THR A 177 5.92 -22.08 0.60
C THR A 177 4.51 -22.63 0.33
N ARG A 178 3.53 -21.75 0.17
CA ARG A 178 2.12 -22.07 -0.10
C ARG A 178 1.82 -21.91 -1.58
N ILE A 179 1.80 -23.03 -2.30
CA ILE A 179 1.60 -23.07 -3.77
C ILE A 179 0.31 -22.36 -4.19
N GLU A 180 -0.75 -22.50 -3.40
CA GLU A 180 -2.03 -21.83 -3.62
C GLU A 180 -1.92 -20.29 -3.62
N MET A 181 -0.97 -19.72 -2.88
CA MET A 181 -0.74 -18.28 -2.90
C MET A 181 -0.08 -17.82 -4.20
N ILE A 182 0.85 -18.60 -4.72
CA ILE A 182 1.56 -18.28 -5.98
C ILE A 182 0.58 -18.26 -7.17
N ALA A 183 -0.48 -19.06 -7.12
CA ALA A 183 -1.52 -19.10 -8.16
C ALA A 183 -2.23 -17.74 -8.36
N TYR A 184 -2.22 -16.84 -7.37
CA TYR A 184 -2.80 -15.49 -7.49
C TYR A 184 -1.87 -14.46 -8.16
N LEU A 185 -0.63 -14.80 -8.51
CA LEU A 185 0.28 -13.84 -9.14
C LEU A 185 -0.24 -13.27 -10.47
N PRO A 186 -0.85 -14.04 -11.38
CA PRO A 186 -1.50 -13.50 -12.58
C PRO A 186 -2.65 -12.53 -12.26
N THR A 187 -3.40 -12.79 -11.19
CA THR A 187 -4.48 -11.89 -10.71
C THR A 187 -3.91 -10.54 -10.27
N VAL A 188 -2.79 -10.54 -9.51
CA VAL A 188 -2.09 -9.31 -9.10
C VAL A 188 -1.62 -8.52 -10.32
N GLU A 189 -1.00 -9.20 -11.29
CA GLU A 189 -0.55 -8.57 -12.53
C GLU A 189 -1.72 -7.95 -13.31
N ALA A 190 -2.84 -8.68 -13.45
CA ALA A 190 -4.04 -8.19 -14.13
C ALA A 190 -4.64 -6.95 -13.43
N MET A 191 -4.70 -6.94 -12.10
CA MET A 191 -5.15 -5.78 -11.32
C MET A 191 -4.27 -4.55 -11.55
N LEU A 192 -2.94 -4.72 -11.54
CA LEU A 192 -2.00 -3.63 -11.79
C LEU A 192 -2.08 -3.10 -13.22
N ASN A 193 -2.18 -4.00 -14.20
CA ASN A 193 -2.38 -3.62 -15.60
C ASN A 193 -3.70 -2.85 -15.77
N ARG A 194 -4.77 -3.25 -15.07
CA ARG A 194 -6.02 -2.50 -15.07
C ARG A 194 -5.87 -1.09 -14.50
N VAL A 195 -5.07 -0.91 -13.46
CA VAL A 195 -4.74 0.42 -12.91
C VAL A 195 -3.99 1.27 -13.94
N VAL A 196 -3.01 0.68 -14.65
CA VAL A 196 -2.27 1.36 -15.73
C VAL A 196 -3.19 1.76 -16.88
N GLU A 197 -4.12 0.89 -17.30
CA GLU A 197 -5.14 1.22 -18.32
C GLU A 197 -6.01 2.41 -17.90
N MET A 198 -6.45 2.44 -16.63
CA MET A 198 -7.22 3.56 -16.09
C MET A 198 -6.43 4.87 -16.17
N ASP A 199 -5.14 4.84 -15.82
CA ASP A 199 -4.25 6.01 -15.87
C ASP A 199 -3.99 6.45 -17.31
N THR A 200 -3.83 5.52 -18.23
CA THR A 200 -3.66 5.83 -19.66
C THR A 200 -4.90 6.51 -20.24
N LYS A 201 -6.09 6.02 -19.87
CA LYS A 201 -7.37 6.52 -20.41
C LYS A 201 -7.81 7.87 -19.79
N ASN A 202 -7.58 8.06 -18.47
CA ASN A 202 -8.14 9.19 -17.73
C ASN A 202 -7.06 10.18 -17.24
N GLY A 203 -5.80 9.91 -17.53
CA GLY A 203 -4.65 10.59 -16.94
C GLY A 203 -4.27 10.01 -15.57
N PRO A 204 -2.96 10.05 -15.22
CA PRO A 204 -2.48 9.59 -13.92
C PRO A 204 -2.98 10.50 -12.79
N PRO A 205 -3.03 10.00 -11.54
CA PRO A 205 -3.42 10.82 -10.40
C PRO A 205 -2.41 11.96 -10.18
N LYS A 206 -2.89 13.09 -9.62
CA LYS A 206 -2.04 14.25 -9.29
C LYS A 206 -0.91 13.89 -8.30
N ASN A 207 -1.15 12.96 -7.40
CA ASN A 207 -0.11 12.41 -6.53
C ASN A 207 0.83 11.54 -7.36
N LYS A 208 2.03 12.07 -7.65
CA LYS A 208 3.04 11.40 -8.48
C LYS A 208 3.52 10.07 -7.87
N ALA A 209 3.57 9.94 -6.54
CA ALA A 209 3.89 8.68 -5.90
C ALA A 209 2.83 7.62 -6.24
N HIS A 210 1.55 7.94 -6.08
CA HIS A 210 0.46 7.03 -6.47
C HIS A 210 0.44 6.71 -7.97
N ALA A 211 0.88 7.63 -8.83
CA ALA A 211 1.03 7.39 -10.27
C ALA A 211 2.15 6.39 -10.57
N ALA A 212 3.24 6.42 -9.78
CA ALA A 212 4.41 5.55 -9.97
C ALA A 212 4.22 4.14 -9.40
N LEU A 213 3.43 3.98 -8.30
CA LEU A 213 3.30 2.70 -7.59
C LEU A 213 2.90 1.50 -8.47
N PRO A 214 1.93 1.57 -9.42
CA PRO A 214 1.61 0.40 -10.24
C PRO A 214 2.79 -0.06 -11.09
N TYR A 215 3.63 0.85 -11.57
CA TYR A 215 4.83 0.52 -12.33
C TYR A 215 5.91 -0.08 -11.44
N VAL A 216 6.11 0.42 -10.21
CA VAL A 216 7.02 -0.20 -9.24
C VAL A 216 6.59 -1.63 -8.94
N ALA A 217 5.29 -1.86 -8.69
CA ALA A 217 4.76 -3.19 -8.40
C ALA A 217 4.90 -4.15 -9.60
N LEU A 218 4.62 -3.70 -10.83
CA LEU A 218 4.85 -4.50 -12.05
C LEU A 218 6.34 -4.80 -12.24
N GLY A 219 7.22 -3.83 -11.98
CA GLY A 219 8.66 -4.04 -12.01
C GLY A 219 9.11 -5.15 -11.05
N MET A 220 8.56 -5.15 -9.84
CA MET A 220 8.81 -6.22 -8.85
C MET A 220 8.32 -7.60 -9.34
N ILE A 221 7.14 -7.68 -9.97
CA ILE A 221 6.60 -8.93 -10.50
C ILE A 221 7.47 -9.48 -11.61
N TYR A 222 7.81 -8.68 -12.62
CA TYR A 222 8.58 -9.14 -13.78
C TYR A 222 10.02 -9.52 -13.44
N THR A 223 10.58 -8.96 -12.37
CA THR A 223 11.91 -9.29 -11.85
C THR A 223 11.91 -10.31 -10.70
N ALA A 224 10.75 -10.84 -10.31
CA ALA A 224 10.65 -11.82 -9.23
C ALA A 224 11.41 -13.13 -9.54
N ARG A 225 11.59 -13.44 -10.81
CA ARG A 225 12.34 -14.60 -11.34
C ARG A 225 13.30 -14.14 -12.44
N GLY A 226 14.42 -14.81 -12.58
CA GLY A 226 15.31 -14.61 -13.74
C GLY A 226 14.69 -15.14 -15.05
N LYS A 227 15.24 -14.76 -16.19
CA LYS A 227 14.75 -15.15 -17.53
C LYS A 227 14.58 -16.67 -17.68
N SER A 228 15.53 -17.45 -17.17
CA SER A 228 15.50 -18.92 -17.20
C SER A 228 14.30 -19.55 -16.45
N LEU A 229 13.69 -18.79 -15.55
CA LEU A 229 12.54 -19.21 -14.73
C LEU A 229 11.23 -18.51 -15.14
N GLY A 230 11.18 -17.95 -16.35
CA GLY A 230 9.99 -17.29 -16.90
C GLY A 230 9.75 -15.87 -16.40
N GLY A 231 10.77 -15.22 -15.82
CA GLY A 231 10.75 -13.78 -15.54
C GLY A 231 11.08 -12.95 -16.77
N ASP A 232 10.80 -11.66 -16.73
CA ASP A 232 11.13 -10.67 -17.75
C ASP A 232 11.82 -9.45 -17.12
N PRO A 233 13.10 -9.55 -16.76
CA PRO A 233 13.83 -8.46 -16.13
C PRO A 233 13.93 -7.19 -16.98
N ASP A 234 13.89 -7.31 -18.32
CA ASP A 234 13.94 -6.15 -19.22
C ASP A 234 12.63 -5.37 -19.17
N LYS A 235 11.50 -6.07 -19.20
CA LYS A 235 10.18 -5.48 -18.96
C LYS A 235 10.08 -4.89 -17.56
N GLY A 236 10.61 -5.60 -16.56
CA GLY A 236 10.68 -5.10 -15.18
C GLY A 236 11.46 -3.80 -15.07
N LYS A 237 12.63 -3.71 -15.72
CA LYS A 237 13.45 -2.49 -15.79
C LYS A 237 12.65 -1.33 -16.41
N ALA A 238 12.00 -1.57 -17.56
CA ALA A 238 11.17 -0.56 -18.21
C ALA A 238 10.05 -0.04 -17.31
N MET A 239 9.43 -0.89 -16.48
CA MET A 239 8.42 -0.46 -15.50
C MET A 239 9.03 0.45 -14.43
N PHE A 240 10.16 0.08 -13.85
CA PHE A 240 10.84 0.95 -12.87
C PHE A 240 11.27 2.29 -13.48
N GLU A 241 11.78 2.29 -14.71
CA GLU A 241 12.17 3.52 -15.44
C GLU A 241 10.96 4.42 -15.66
N GLN A 242 9.80 3.85 -15.99
CA GLN A 242 8.56 4.62 -16.11
C GLN A 242 8.14 5.23 -14.76
N ALA A 243 8.25 4.50 -13.65
CA ALA A 243 8.01 5.03 -12.32
C ALA A 243 8.94 6.20 -11.98
N LEU A 244 10.23 6.08 -12.30
CA LEU A 244 11.22 7.12 -12.10
C LEU A 244 10.94 8.36 -12.96
N LYS A 245 10.55 8.16 -14.23
CA LYS A 245 10.14 9.24 -15.14
C LYS A 245 8.95 10.04 -14.60
N LEU A 246 7.91 9.36 -14.12
CA LEU A 246 6.72 9.99 -13.54
C LEU A 246 7.01 10.83 -12.29
N THR A 247 8.10 10.51 -11.60
CA THR A 247 8.50 11.17 -10.36
C THR A 247 9.74 12.06 -10.51
N ASP A 248 10.09 12.43 -11.73
CA ASP A 248 11.27 13.25 -12.05
C ASP A 248 12.56 12.70 -11.41
N ASN A 249 12.69 11.38 -11.34
CA ASN A 249 13.78 10.64 -10.67
C ASN A 249 13.92 10.89 -9.15
N LYS A 250 12.91 11.48 -8.49
CA LYS A 250 12.95 11.81 -7.07
C LYS A 250 12.53 10.65 -6.17
N PHE A 251 11.89 9.60 -6.71
CA PHE A 251 11.44 8.45 -5.94
C PHE A 251 12.60 7.46 -5.75
N LEU A 252 13.45 7.72 -4.77
CA LEU A 252 14.66 6.93 -4.54
C LEU A 252 14.35 5.48 -4.16
N LEU A 253 13.21 5.20 -3.52
CA LEU A 253 12.80 3.83 -3.21
C LEU A 253 12.58 3.01 -4.49
N ALA A 254 11.97 3.59 -5.53
CA ALA A 254 11.80 2.91 -6.82
C ALA A 254 13.17 2.60 -7.46
N ARG A 255 14.14 3.53 -7.38
CA ARG A 255 15.50 3.31 -7.87
C ARG A 255 16.23 2.22 -7.09
N THR A 256 16.09 2.21 -5.76
CA THR A 256 16.68 1.19 -4.89
C THR A 256 16.14 -0.21 -5.22
N LEU A 257 14.83 -0.33 -5.41
CA LEU A 257 14.20 -1.59 -5.79
C LEU A 257 14.61 -2.03 -7.21
N MET A 258 14.69 -1.10 -8.16
CA MET A 258 15.21 -1.36 -9.52
C MET A 258 16.63 -1.89 -9.46
N ALA A 259 17.52 -1.20 -8.73
CA ALA A 259 18.91 -1.61 -8.60
C ALA A 259 19.04 -3.06 -8.10
N TYR A 260 18.33 -3.37 -7.03
CA TYR A 260 18.36 -4.69 -6.40
C TYR A 260 17.74 -5.77 -7.31
N ARG A 261 16.53 -5.54 -7.80
CA ARG A 261 15.77 -6.54 -8.55
C ARG A 261 16.34 -6.79 -9.95
N VAL A 262 16.59 -5.73 -10.70
CA VAL A 262 17.12 -5.86 -12.08
C VAL A 262 18.59 -6.28 -12.06
N GLY A 263 19.39 -5.72 -11.15
CA GLY A 263 20.80 -6.08 -11.00
C GLY A 263 20.96 -7.57 -10.70
N LEU A 264 20.23 -8.10 -9.74
CA LEU A 264 20.29 -9.53 -9.41
C LEU A 264 19.72 -10.42 -10.52
N ALA A 265 18.57 -10.06 -11.10
CA ALA A 265 17.94 -10.87 -12.14
C ALA A 265 18.80 -11.01 -13.41
N ASN A 266 19.61 -10.00 -13.72
CA ASN A 266 20.54 -9.98 -14.85
C ASN A 266 21.99 -10.32 -14.48
N ASN A 267 22.28 -10.59 -13.21
CA ASN A 267 23.64 -10.72 -12.66
C ASN A 267 24.53 -9.52 -13.02
N ASP A 268 23.95 -8.31 -13.07
CA ASP A 268 24.64 -7.06 -13.44
C ASP A 268 25.06 -6.28 -12.17
N ARG A 269 26.21 -6.67 -11.62
CA ARG A 269 26.80 -6.06 -10.44
C ARG A 269 27.08 -4.57 -10.64
N LYS A 270 27.54 -4.18 -11.85
CA LYS A 270 27.86 -2.77 -12.14
C LYS A 270 26.60 -1.91 -12.09
N PHE A 271 25.54 -2.34 -12.75
CA PHE A 271 24.24 -1.65 -12.71
C PHE A 271 23.72 -1.52 -11.26
N PHE A 272 23.75 -2.61 -10.50
CA PHE A 272 23.37 -2.63 -9.10
C PHE A 272 24.12 -1.57 -8.29
N HIS A 273 25.46 -1.59 -8.37
CA HIS A 273 26.33 -0.65 -7.64
C HIS A 273 26.05 0.80 -8.04
N ASP A 274 26.04 1.11 -9.31
CA ASP A 274 25.89 2.47 -9.84
C ASP A 274 24.53 3.07 -9.45
N GLN A 275 23.45 2.30 -9.56
CA GLN A 275 22.12 2.79 -9.18
C GLN A 275 21.98 3.05 -7.67
N LEU A 276 22.55 2.19 -6.82
CA LEU A 276 22.54 2.39 -5.37
C LEU A 276 23.44 3.55 -4.93
N LYS A 277 24.55 3.78 -5.65
CA LYS A 277 25.40 4.95 -5.42
C LYS A 277 24.66 6.25 -5.70
N ILE A 278 23.92 6.33 -6.81
CA ILE A 278 23.04 7.48 -7.12
C ILE A 278 22.03 7.73 -5.98
N VAL A 279 21.45 6.66 -5.42
CA VAL A 279 20.51 6.80 -4.27
C VAL A 279 21.22 7.45 -3.08
N LEU A 280 22.41 6.98 -2.71
CA LEU A 280 23.12 7.48 -1.53
C LEU A 280 23.71 8.89 -1.71
N GLU A 281 24.03 9.28 -2.94
CA GLU A 281 24.51 10.63 -3.28
C GLU A 281 23.37 11.65 -3.40
N THR A 282 22.13 11.20 -3.56
CA THR A 282 20.95 12.07 -3.67
C THR A 282 20.30 12.26 -2.30
N SER A 283 20.11 13.50 -1.83
CA SER A 283 19.45 13.76 -0.55
C SER A 283 18.05 13.14 -0.48
N PRO A 284 17.65 12.48 0.62
CA PRO A 284 16.26 12.04 0.83
C PRO A 284 15.24 13.17 0.72
N SER A 285 15.65 14.41 1.03
CA SER A 285 14.82 15.61 0.94
C SER A 285 14.63 16.12 -0.50
N VAL A 286 15.17 15.44 -1.54
CA VAL A 286 14.90 15.77 -2.95
C VAL A 286 13.41 15.75 -3.28
N TRP A 287 12.64 15.01 -2.50
CA TRP A 287 11.19 14.95 -2.55
C TRP A 287 10.60 15.07 -1.15
N PRO A 288 10.38 16.31 -0.64
CA PRO A 288 9.92 16.52 0.73
C PRO A 288 8.63 15.77 1.08
N GLU A 289 7.67 15.71 0.15
CA GLU A 289 6.37 15.06 0.34
C GLU A 289 6.47 13.52 0.41
N GLN A 290 7.61 12.94 0.06
CA GLN A 290 7.90 11.51 0.11
C GLN A 290 9.24 11.25 0.82
N ARG A 291 9.61 12.13 1.75
CA ARG A 291 10.89 12.05 2.44
C ARG A 291 11.06 10.71 3.17
N LEU A 292 10.03 10.25 3.87
CA LEU A 292 10.09 8.96 4.57
C LEU A 292 10.41 7.79 3.62
N ALA A 293 9.77 7.74 2.44
CA ALA A 293 10.07 6.70 1.46
C ALA A 293 11.53 6.77 0.97
N ASN A 294 12.09 7.97 0.85
CA ASN A 294 13.48 8.16 0.47
C ASN A 294 14.46 7.83 1.62
N GLU A 295 14.09 8.04 2.89
CA GLU A 295 14.87 7.55 4.05
C GLU A 295 14.90 6.00 4.08
N VAL A 296 13.77 5.34 3.80
CA VAL A 296 13.72 3.88 3.63
C VAL A 296 14.63 3.43 2.48
N ALA A 297 14.63 4.16 1.36
CA ALA A 297 15.51 3.90 0.22
C ALA A 297 16.99 3.93 0.61
N HIS A 298 17.41 4.95 1.33
CA HIS A 298 18.79 5.08 1.81
C HIS A 298 19.19 3.95 2.75
N ARG A 299 18.30 3.57 3.68
CA ARG A 299 18.51 2.47 4.61
C ARG A 299 18.72 1.15 3.85
N ARG A 300 17.85 0.84 2.89
CA ARG A 300 17.97 -0.36 2.04
C ARG A 300 19.20 -0.31 1.14
N ALA A 301 19.49 0.83 0.52
CA ALA A 301 20.66 0.98 -0.35
C ALA A 301 21.98 0.71 0.40
N ARG A 302 22.15 1.23 1.62
CA ARG A 302 23.32 0.92 2.46
C ARG A 302 23.42 -0.58 2.76
N ARG A 303 22.31 -1.21 3.12
CA ARG A 303 22.26 -2.65 3.40
C ARG A 303 22.63 -3.47 2.15
N TYR A 304 22.08 -3.14 1.00
CA TYR A 304 22.36 -3.87 -0.23
C TYR A 304 23.84 -3.76 -0.65
N LEU A 305 24.41 -2.57 -0.61
CA LEU A 305 25.84 -2.37 -0.89
C LEU A 305 26.76 -3.09 0.11
N SER A 306 26.40 -3.14 1.39
CA SER A 306 27.19 -3.86 2.38
C SER A 306 27.25 -5.38 2.15
N HIS A 307 26.28 -5.93 1.41
CA HIS A 307 26.21 -7.36 1.05
C HIS A 307 26.46 -7.61 -0.45
N GLU A 308 26.94 -6.59 -1.19
CA GLU A 308 27.15 -6.70 -2.65
C GLU A 308 28.00 -7.91 -3.04
N LYS A 309 29.08 -8.19 -2.28
CA LYS A 309 29.97 -9.32 -2.56
C LYS A 309 29.27 -10.68 -2.42
N ASP A 310 28.34 -10.79 -1.48
CA ASP A 310 27.60 -12.03 -1.22
C ASP A 310 26.49 -12.24 -2.24
N LEU A 311 25.97 -11.15 -2.81
CA LEU A 311 24.89 -11.16 -3.79
C LEU A 311 25.35 -11.50 -5.22
N PHE A 312 26.63 -11.26 -5.56
CA PHE A 312 27.21 -11.45 -6.89
C PHE A 312 28.44 -12.37 -6.82
N GLN A 313 28.25 -13.57 -6.29
CA GLN A 313 29.27 -14.62 -6.25
C GLN A 313 29.39 -15.35 -7.59
#